data_f7005090c5e606f1723a905847a111a1
#
_entry.id   f7005090c5e606f1723a905847a111a1
#
_cell.length_a   1.000
_cell.length_b   1.000
_cell.length_c   1.000
_cell.angle_alpha   90.00
_cell.angle_beta   90.00
_cell.angle_gamma   90.00
#
_symmetry.space_group_name_H-M   'P 1'
#
loop_
_entity.id
_entity.type
_entity.pdbx_description
1 polymer ?
#
loop_
_entity_poly.entity_id
_entity_poly.type
_entity_poly.pdbx_seq_one_letter_code
_entity_poly.pdbx_strand_id
1 'polypeptide(L)'
;MSTPTVDLIYFNAGGGHRASALALEAALHRQRPSWRVRTVDLFAVLDPQERFRALTGSRPEDWYNKRLARGWTLGMTQELKLLQAAIRLGHPLLMRPLQEHWLRTEPDLVVSLIPNFNRALYQSLAGALPGVPYATLLTDLADLPPNFWIETGQPQHFICGTPRAVDQALALGHDARRVHATSGMILRPEFYKPIEIDRCAERARLGLDPRRPTGLVLFGGHGSRTMLGIALRLAATTQTIFLCGHNQALAAKLRALPSSAPRLVVEFTSSIPYYMRLADFFIGKPGPGSISEAVQQGLPVIVVDNAWTMPQERYNAEWIRENGLGVVHTSFRTIDQAVARLLDRLEVFQASVRRIDNRALFEVPDILAAILTQASTVMSAEAFSAGDRRATGATPGSDRPHSRTRTG
;
A
#
# COMPACT_ATOMS: atom_id res chain seq x y z
N MET A 1 -13.26 -12.98 26.76
CA MET A 1 -12.96 -11.85 25.87
C MET A 1 -13.62 -12.11 24.54
N SER A 2 -14.36 -11.15 23.97
CA SER A 2 -14.96 -11.30 22.64
C SER A 2 -13.84 -11.42 21.57
N THR A 3 -14.14 -12.13 20.50
CA THR A 3 -13.25 -12.26 19.35
C THR A 3 -13.12 -10.90 18.65
N PRO A 4 -11.91 -10.28 18.56
CA PRO A 4 -11.77 -8.98 17.92
C PRO A 4 -12.14 -9.03 16.44
N THR A 5 -12.88 -8.02 15.99
CA THR A 5 -13.24 -7.81 14.58
C THR A 5 -12.44 -6.66 13.99
N VAL A 6 -11.68 -6.93 12.92
CA VAL A 6 -10.80 -5.97 12.24
C VAL A 6 -11.27 -5.73 10.82
N ASP A 7 -11.53 -4.47 10.48
CA ASP A 7 -11.88 -4.04 9.13
C ASP A 7 -10.66 -3.50 8.38
N LEU A 8 -10.33 -4.11 7.24
CA LEU A 8 -9.27 -3.70 6.34
C LEU A 8 -9.88 -2.95 5.15
N ILE A 9 -9.72 -1.63 5.13
CA ILE A 9 -10.33 -0.78 4.10
C ILE A 9 -9.42 -0.67 2.88
N TYR A 10 -9.93 -1.02 1.71
CA TYR A 10 -9.23 -0.90 0.44
C TYR A 10 -10.12 -0.34 -0.68
N PHE A 11 -9.54 -0.08 -1.84
CA PHE A 11 -10.25 0.12 -3.11
C PHE A 11 -9.44 -0.46 -4.29
N ASN A 12 -10.11 -0.69 -5.42
CA ASN A 12 -9.53 -1.39 -6.58
C ASN A 12 -8.78 -0.47 -7.56
N ALA A 13 -8.18 0.65 -7.11
CA ALA A 13 -7.36 1.49 -7.97
C ALA A 13 -5.92 0.97 -8.02
N GLY A 14 -5.41 0.68 -9.22
CA GLY A 14 -4.03 0.22 -9.44
C GLY A 14 -3.70 -1.19 -8.94
N GLY A 15 -4.56 -1.85 -8.19
CA GLY A 15 -4.41 -3.22 -7.69
C GLY A 15 -3.50 -3.38 -6.46
N GLY A 16 -2.65 -2.41 -6.12
CA GLY A 16 -1.70 -2.48 -4.99
C GLY A 16 -2.41 -2.53 -3.64
N HIS A 17 -3.34 -1.62 -3.40
CA HIS A 17 -4.09 -1.53 -2.12
C HIS A 17 -4.85 -2.82 -1.79
N ARG A 18 -5.56 -3.37 -2.80
CA ARG A 18 -6.26 -4.66 -2.63
C ARG A 18 -5.28 -5.80 -2.35
N ALA A 19 -4.16 -5.86 -3.08
CA ALA A 19 -3.15 -6.90 -2.87
C ALA A 19 -2.57 -6.84 -1.44
N SER A 20 -2.30 -5.64 -0.92
CA SER A 20 -1.84 -5.43 0.46
C SER A 20 -2.90 -5.81 1.50
N ALA A 21 -4.19 -5.48 1.25
CA ALA A 21 -5.28 -5.85 2.15
C ALA A 21 -5.43 -7.38 2.24
N LEU A 22 -5.45 -8.08 1.10
CA LEU A 22 -5.53 -9.55 1.07
C LEU A 22 -4.28 -10.23 1.66
N ALA A 23 -3.10 -9.64 1.48
CA ALA A 23 -1.87 -10.13 2.09
C ALA A 23 -1.94 -10.02 3.63
N LEU A 24 -2.40 -8.88 4.14
CA LEU A 24 -2.58 -8.67 5.58
C LEU A 24 -3.66 -9.58 6.15
N GLU A 25 -4.80 -9.74 5.48
CA GLU A 25 -5.85 -10.68 5.87
C GLU A 25 -5.29 -12.11 6.02
N ALA A 26 -4.53 -12.60 5.02
CA ALA A 26 -3.91 -13.92 5.08
C ALA A 26 -2.88 -14.05 6.22
N ALA A 27 -2.13 -12.98 6.53
CA ALA A 27 -1.19 -12.96 7.64
C ALA A 27 -1.92 -12.98 9.00
N LEU A 28 -2.98 -12.18 9.15
CA LEU A 28 -3.80 -12.13 10.35
C LEU A 28 -4.49 -13.48 10.61
N HIS A 29 -5.10 -14.11 9.63
CA HIS A 29 -5.71 -15.44 9.78
C HIS A 29 -4.69 -16.49 10.27
N ARG A 30 -3.43 -16.39 9.86
CA ARG A 30 -2.36 -17.30 10.29
C ARG A 30 -1.85 -17.01 11.70
N GLN A 31 -1.61 -15.73 12.01
CA GLN A 31 -0.96 -15.32 13.26
C GLN A 31 -1.96 -15.05 14.39
N ARG A 32 -3.21 -14.73 14.05
CA ARG A 32 -4.31 -14.39 14.96
C ARG A 32 -5.59 -15.13 14.56
N PRO A 33 -5.60 -16.47 14.57
CA PRO A 33 -6.72 -17.28 14.04
C PRO A 33 -8.05 -17.05 14.76
N SER A 34 -8.02 -16.50 15.98
CA SER A 34 -9.22 -16.11 16.71
C SER A 34 -9.81 -14.77 16.27
N TRP A 35 -9.10 -13.97 15.45
CA TRP A 35 -9.63 -12.69 15.00
C TRP A 35 -10.58 -12.86 13.84
N ARG A 36 -11.63 -12.04 13.81
CA ARG A 36 -12.51 -11.90 12.66
C ARG A 36 -11.99 -10.76 11.79
N VAL A 37 -11.43 -11.08 10.63
CA VAL A 37 -10.89 -10.10 9.68
C VAL A 37 -11.87 -9.95 8.52
N ARG A 38 -12.15 -8.70 8.14
CA ARG A 38 -13.02 -8.37 7.00
C ARG A 38 -12.28 -7.41 6.07
N THR A 39 -12.21 -7.73 4.78
CA THR A 39 -11.76 -6.79 3.75
C THR A 39 -12.96 -6.01 3.23
N VAL A 40 -12.90 -4.68 3.27
CA VAL A 40 -14.00 -3.76 2.97
C VAL A 40 -13.60 -2.87 1.79
N ASP A 41 -14.32 -3.00 0.68
CA ASP A 41 -14.20 -2.09 -0.47
C ASP A 41 -14.89 -0.77 -0.15
N LEU A 42 -14.15 0.33 -0.07
CA LEU A 42 -14.68 1.64 0.27
C LEU A 42 -15.81 2.07 -0.68
N PHE A 43 -15.65 1.84 -1.98
CA PHE A 43 -16.68 2.26 -2.95
C PHE A 43 -17.97 1.44 -2.83
N ALA A 44 -17.89 0.18 -2.41
CA ALA A 44 -19.09 -0.60 -2.10
C ALA A 44 -19.84 -0.07 -0.87
N VAL A 45 -19.12 0.58 0.08
CA VAL A 45 -19.75 1.25 1.23
C VAL A 45 -20.38 2.58 0.82
N LEU A 46 -19.70 3.38 0.00
CA LEU A 46 -20.13 4.72 -0.40
C LEU A 46 -21.26 4.70 -1.44
N ASP A 47 -21.28 3.71 -2.32
CA ASP A 47 -22.28 3.54 -3.38
C ASP A 47 -22.77 2.08 -3.46
N PRO A 48 -23.51 1.59 -2.44
CA PRO A 48 -23.95 0.19 -2.37
C PRO A 48 -24.92 -0.19 -3.49
N GLN A 49 -25.54 0.78 -4.16
CA GLN A 49 -26.47 0.56 -5.27
C GLN A 49 -25.82 0.73 -6.64
N GLU A 50 -24.49 0.91 -6.72
CA GLU A 50 -23.73 1.18 -7.94
C GLU A 50 -24.35 2.29 -8.82
N ARG A 51 -24.94 3.32 -8.20
CA ARG A 51 -25.58 4.44 -8.89
C ARG A 51 -24.63 5.19 -9.82
N PHE A 52 -23.39 5.37 -9.38
CA PHE A 52 -22.35 5.99 -10.21
C PHE A 52 -22.11 5.18 -11.48
N ARG A 53 -22.03 3.85 -11.35
CA ARG A 53 -21.88 2.94 -12.49
C ARG A 53 -23.12 2.94 -13.39
N ALA A 54 -24.29 3.00 -12.82
CA ALA A 54 -25.56 3.09 -13.57
C ALA A 54 -25.64 4.37 -14.41
N LEU A 55 -25.12 5.50 -13.88
CA LEU A 55 -25.13 6.80 -14.56
C LEU A 55 -23.97 6.96 -15.58
N THR A 56 -22.77 6.44 -15.27
CA THR A 56 -21.56 6.70 -16.07
C THR A 56 -21.08 5.51 -16.90
N GLY A 57 -21.67 4.32 -16.70
CA GLY A 57 -21.27 3.07 -17.35
C GLY A 57 -19.94 2.48 -16.83
N SER A 58 -19.30 3.10 -15.81
CA SER A 58 -18.01 2.64 -15.26
C SER A 58 -17.90 2.99 -13.77
N ARG A 59 -17.06 2.25 -13.04
CA ARG A 59 -16.72 2.59 -11.67
C ARG A 59 -15.70 3.74 -11.63
N PRO A 60 -15.61 4.52 -10.53
CA PRO A 60 -14.60 5.58 -10.39
C PRO A 60 -13.17 5.10 -10.63
N GLU A 61 -12.82 3.89 -10.14
CA GLU A 61 -11.50 3.28 -10.30
C GLU A 61 -11.18 2.92 -11.75
N ASP A 62 -12.17 2.61 -12.58
CA ASP A 62 -11.95 2.23 -13.98
C ASP A 62 -11.35 3.37 -14.80
N TRP A 63 -11.72 4.61 -14.51
CA TRP A 63 -11.14 5.80 -15.12
C TRP A 63 -9.67 5.94 -14.81
N TYR A 64 -9.30 5.80 -13.54
CA TYR A 64 -7.92 5.83 -13.10
C TYR A 64 -7.11 4.70 -13.74
N ASN A 65 -7.63 3.47 -13.69
CA ASN A 65 -6.97 2.29 -14.25
C ASN A 65 -6.80 2.39 -15.78
N LYS A 66 -7.79 2.92 -16.53
CA LYS A 66 -7.70 3.15 -17.98
C LYS A 66 -6.62 4.18 -18.34
N ARG A 67 -6.44 5.22 -17.53
CA ARG A 67 -5.38 6.22 -17.75
C ARG A 67 -4.01 5.66 -17.48
N LEU A 68 -3.84 4.92 -16.39
CA LEU A 68 -2.59 4.22 -16.08
C LEU A 68 -2.19 3.27 -17.21
N ALA A 69 -3.13 2.50 -17.74
CA ALA A 69 -2.88 1.58 -18.86
C ALA A 69 -2.41 2.30 -20.13
N ARG A 70 -2.85 3.56 -20.36
CA ARG A 70 -2.44 4.40 -21.49
C ARG A 70 -1.13 5.15 -21.25
N GLY A 71 -0.60 5.16 -20.03
CA GLY A 71 0.61 5.92 -19.66
C GLY A 71 0.42 7.44 -19.64
N TRP A 72 -0.81 7.93 -19.51
CA TRP A 72 -1.13 9.36 -19.48
C TRP A 72 -1.01 9.91 -18.06
N THR A 73 0.21 10.18 -17.64
CA THR A 73 0.54 10.66 -16.29
C THR A 73 0.85 12.15 -16.21
N LEU A 74 1.02 12.82 -17.36
CA LEU A 74 1.26 14.27 -17.40
C LEU A 74 0.00 15.01 -16.88
N GLY A 75 0.20 15.95 -15.95
CA GLY A 75 -0.91 16.71 -15.34
C GLY A 75 -1.57 16.02 -14.14
N MET A 76 -1.21 14.77 -13.82
CA MET A 76 -1.78 14.05 -12.67
C MET A 76 -1.56 14.76 -11.32
N THR A 77 -0.53 15.58 -11.18
CA THR A 77 -0.31 16.37 -9.96
C THR A 77 -1.46 17.36 -9.70
N GLN A 78 -1.90 18.06 -10.74
CA GLN A 78 -3.01 19.01 -10.64
C GLN A 78 -4.34 18.28 -10.43
N GLU A 79 -4.53 17.19 -11.15
CA GLU A 79 -5.74 16.36 -10.99
C GLU A 79 -5.83 15.73 -9.61
N LEU A 80 -4.71 15.25 -9.05
CA LEU A 80 -4.69 14.73 -7.70
C LEU A 80 -5.03 15.79 -6.66
N LYS A 81 -4.55 17.04 -6.84
CA LYS A 81 -4.94 18.17 -5.99
C LYS A 81 -6.43 18.50 -6.14
N LEU A 82 -6.97 18.47 -7.36
CA LEU A 82 -8.41 18.66 -7.60
C LEU A 82 -9.23 17.53 -6.97
N LEU A 83 -8.78 16.28 -7.09
CA LEU A 83 -9.41 15.14 -6.43
C LEU A 83 -9.41 15.29 -4.91
N GLN A 84 -8.27 15.67 -4.31
CA GLN A 84 -8.18 15.94 -2.88
C GLN A 84 -9.13 17.08 -2.45
N ALA A 85 -9.21 18.15 -3.24
CA ALA A 85 -10.15 19.22 -2.98
C ALA A 85 -11.61 18.76 -3.10
N ALA A 86 -11.95 17.96 -4.11
CA ALA A 86 -13.30 17.40 -4.29
C ALA A 86 -13.69 16.47 -3.15
N ILE A 87 -12.77 15.60 -2.69
CA ILE A 87 -13.00 14.73 -1.52
C ILE A 87 -13.23 15.57 -0.25
N ARG A 88 -12.45 16.66 -0.06
CA ARG A 88 -12.61 17.57 1.08
C ARG A 88 -13.95 18.33 1.05
N LEU A 89 -14.35 18.81 -0.12
CA LEU A 89 -15.66 19.47 -0.29
C LEU A 89 -16.82 18.50 -0.15
N GLY A 90 -16.67 17.27 -0.65
CA GLY A 90 -17.64 16.18 -0.53
C GLY A 90 -17.67 15.48 0.84
N HIS A 91 -16.77 15.86 1.76
CA HIS A 91 -16.64 15.24 3.07
C HIS A 91 -17.97 15.01 3.81
N PRO A 92 -18.91 15.99 3.90
CA PRO A 92 -20.19 15.77 4.58
C PRO A 92 -21.03 14.65 3.95
N LEU A 93 -20.91 14.45 2.63
CA LEU A 93 -21.64 13.39 1.92
C LEU A 93 -21.06 12.00 2.19
N LEU A 94 -19.78 11.92 2.55
CA LEU A 94 -19.11 10.66 2.90
C LEU A 94 -19.44 10.21 4.34
N MET A 95 -19.72 11.15 5.23
CA MET A 95 -19.86 10.88 6.66
C MET A 95 -21.00 9.91 6.97
N ARG A 96 -22.21 10.18 6.44
CA ARG A 96 -23.39 9.39 6.76
C ARG A 96 -23.30 7.92 6.35
N PRO A 97 -22.98 7.56 5.09
CA PRO A 97 -22.87 6.16 4.70
C PRO A 97 -21.76 5.42 5.46
N LEU A 98 -20.66 6.10 5.80
CA LEU A 98 -19.61 5.52 6.62
C LEU A 98 -20.07 5.28 8.05
N GLN A 99 -20.75 6.22 8.70
CA GLN A 99 -21.30 6.05 10.04
C GLN A 99 -22.32 4.91 10.11
N GLU A 100 -23.23 4.84 9.13
CA GLU A 100 -24.21 3.74 9.02
C GLU A 100 -23.49 2.37 8.85
N HIS A 101 -22.37 2.35 8.12
CA HIS A 101 -21.54 1.16 7.97
C HIS A 101 -20.92 0.75 9.31
N TRP A 102 -20.29 1.68 10.05
CA TRP A 102 -19.66 1.39 11.33
C TRP A 102 -20.65 0.90 12.37
N LEU A 103 -21.81 1.54 12.50
CA LEU A 103 -22.88 1.12 13.44
C LEU A 103 -23.43 -0.27 13.13
N ARG A 104 -23.44 -0.68 11.86
CA ARG A 104 -23.91 -2.01 11.44
C ARG A 104 -22.87 -3.09 11.63
N THR A 105 -21.59 -2.74 11.46
CA THR A 105 -20.50 -3.72 11.40
C THR A 105 -19.72 -3.85 12.70
N GLU A 106 -19.78 -2.85 13.55
CA GLU A 106 -19.19 -2.79 14.91
C GLU A 106 -17.74 -3.36 14.94
N PRO A 107 -16.78 -2.77 14.20
CA PRO A 107 -15.39 -3.21 14.25
C PRO A 107 -14.73 -2.81 15.58
N ASP A 108 -13.82 -3.65 16.07
CA ASP A 108 -12.94 -3.33 17.21
C ASP A 108 -11.68 -2.56 16.76
N LEU A 109 -11.34 -2.61 15.48
CA LEU A 109 -10.23 -1.87 14.86
C LEU A 109 -10.51 -1.66 13.37
N VAL A 110 -10.22 -0.46 12.89
CA VAL A 110 -10.24 -0.14 11.46
C VAL A 110 -8.84 0.16 10.96
N VAL A 111 -8.43 -0.53 9.90
CA VAL A 111 -7.12 -0.34 9.24
C VAL A 111 -7.36 0.13 7.81
N SER A 112 -6.96 1.34 7.51
CA SER A 112 -7.01 1.89 6.15
C SER A 112 -5.73 1.58 5.38
N LEU A 113 -5.87 0.99 4.20
CA LEU A 113 -4.77 0.74 3.26
C LEU A 113 -4.92 1.63 2.01
N ILE A 114 -5.58 2.79 2.16
CA ILE A 114 -5.87 3.71 1.05
C ILE A 114 -5.52 5.15 1.41
N PRO A 115 -5.09 5.95 0.43
CA PRO A 115 -4.85 7.38 0.60
C PRO A 115 -6.14 8.21 0.47
N ASN A 116 -6.05 9.52 0.75
CA ASN A 116 -7.04 10.59 0.54
C ASN A 116 -8.32 10.53 1.39
N PHE A 117 -8.78 9.35 1.81
CA PHE A 117 -10.05 9.17 2.53
C PHE A 117 -9.88 9.07 4.04
N ASN A 118 -8.65 9.12 4.57
CA ASN A 118 -8.36 8.86 5.98
C ASN A 118 -9.05 9.85 6.93
N ARG A 119 -9.28 11.09 6.49
CA ARG A 119 -10.07 12.07 7.26
C ARG A 119 -11.51 11.62 7.44
N ALA A 120 -12.20 11.27 6.36
CA ALA A 120 -13.60 10.85 6.41
C ALA A 120 -13.79 9.54 7.16
N LEU A 121 -12.90 8.57 6.91
CA LEU A 121 -12.89 7.27 7.59
C LEU A 121 -12.71 7.43 9.09
N TYR A 122 -11.71 8.19 9.53
CA TYR A 122 -11.45 8.42 10.95
C TYR A 122 -12.61 9.17 11.62
N GLN A 123 -13.04 10.31 11.05
CA GLN A 123 -14.05 11.16 11.69
C GLN A 123 -15.40 10.48 11.75
N SER A 124 -15.79 9.72 10.73
CA SER A 124 -17.03 8.95 10.75
C SER A 124 -16.99 7.83 11.78
N LEU A 125 -15.84 7.13 11.92
CA LEU A 125 -15.65 6.09 12.93
C LEU A 125 -15.72 6.68 14.35
N ALA A 126 -14.96 7.75 14.62
CA ALA A 126 -14.94 8.41 15.92
C ALA A 126 -16.31 8.97 16.31
N GLY A 127 -17.13 9.41 15.34
CA GLY A 127 -18.49 9.87 15.59
C GLY A 127 -19.51 8.75 15.81
N ALA A 128 -19.34 7.61 15.17
CA ALA A 128 -20.25 6.46 15.29
C ALA A 128 -19.90 5.53 16.46
N LEU A 129 -18.61 5.24 16.62
CA LEU A 129 -18.06 4.31 17.61
C LEU A 129 -16.87 4.95 18.34
N PRO A 130 -17.12 5.87 19.28
CA PRO A 130 -16.04 6.52 20.05
C PRO A 130 -15.18 5.47 20.78
N GLY A 131 -13.87 5.63 20.68
CA GLY A 131 -12.91 4.73 21.34
C GLY A 131 -12.41 3.57 20.47
N VAL A 132 -13.05 3.28 19.33
CA VAL A 132 -12.52 2.29 18.37
C VAL A 132 -11.26 2.86 17.70
N PRO A 133 -10.11 2.16 17.79
CA PRO A 133 -8.86 2.63 17.21
C PRO A 133 -8.91 2.59 15.68
N TYR A 134 -8.18 3.55 15.07
CA TYR A 134 -8.01 3.66 13.64
C TYR A 134 -6.54 3.70 13.28
N ALA A 135 -6.11 2.90 12.32
CA ALA A 135 -4.77 2.86 11.82
C ALA A 135 -4.72 3.09 10.30
N THR A 136 -3.76 3.88 9.84
CA THR A 136 -3.41 4.01 8.42
C THR A 136 -2.15 3.22 8.16
N LEU A 137 -2.24 2.18 7.35
CA LEU A 137 -1.10 1.41 6.85
C LEU A 137 -0.71 1.94 5.48
N LEU A 138 0.43 2.62 5.40
CA LEU A 138 0.92 3.17 4.15
C LEU A 138 1.36 2.04 3.20
N THR A 139 0.81 2.03 2.00
CA THR A 139 1.23 1.13 0.91
C THR A 139 2.07 1.87 -0.15
N ASP A 140 2.47 3.10 0.15
CA ASP A 140 3.50 3.87 -0.53
C ASP A 140 4.70 4.08 0.41
N LEU A 141 5.88 4.37 -0.15
CA LEU A 141 7.12 4.52 0.64
C LEU A 141 7.23 5.89 1.33
N ALA A 142 6.36 6.85 0.97
CA ALA A 142 6.26 8.16 1.62
C ALA A 142 4.88 8.78 1.39
N ASP A 143 4.53 9.80 2.18
CA ASP A 143 3.35 10.63 1.99
C ASP A 143 3.62 11.70 0.93
N LEU A 144 3.33 11.39 -0.33
CA LEU A 144 3.46 12.30 -1.46
C LEU A 144 2.24 12.20 -2.39
N PRO A 145 1.64 13.34 -2.78
CA PRO A 145 1.89 14.68 -2.26
C PRO A 145 1.47 14.80 -0.79
N PRO A 146 1.81 15.89 -0.09
CA PRO A 146 1.45 16.08 1.32
C PRO A 146 -0.05 15.88 1.59
N ASN A 147 -0.37 15.26 2.73
CA ASN A 147 -1.73 14.86 3.14
C ASN A 147 -2.39 13.86 2.18
N PHE A 148 -1.61 13.04 1.50
CA PHE A 148 -2.12 11.95 0.68
C PHE A 148 -2.50 10.75 1.56
N TRP A 149 -1.61 10.39 2.51
CA TRP A 149 -1.78 9.34 3.51
C TRP A 149 -2.00 9.87 4.92
N ILE A 150 -1.21 10.90 5.30
CA ILE A 150 -1.10 11.38 6.67
C ILE A 150 -1.97 12.63 6.84
N GLU A 151 -3.10 12.48 7.52
CA GLU A 151 -3.98 13.59 7.87
C GLU A 151 -3.58 14.20 9.21
N THR A 152 -3.60 15.53 9.29
CA THR A 152 -3.29 16.28 10.51
C THR A 152 -4.52 16.43 11.42
N GLY A 153 -4.28 16.65 12.72
CA GLY A 153 -5.33 17.04 13.67
C GLY A 153 -6.26 15.90 14.09
N GLN A 154 -5.88 14.64 13.89
CA GLN A 154 -6.64 13.48 14.34
C GLN A 154 -5.73 12.42 14.96
N PRO A 155 -6.10 11.84 16.12
CA PRO A 155 -5.26 10.92 16.87
C PRO A 155 -5.37 9.48 16.33
N GLN A 156 -4.89 9.26 15.11
CA GLN A 156 -4.84 7.94 14.47
C GLN A 156 -3.46 7.31 14.59
N HIS A 157 -3.38 6.00 14.40
CA HIS A 157 -2.12 5.28 14.27
C HIS A 157 -1.65 5.28 12.81
N PHE A 158 -0.31 5.35 12.62
CA PHE A 158 0.33 5.21 11.32
C PHE A 158 1.29 4.02 11.35
N ILE A 159 1.28 3.21 10.30
CA ILE A 159 2.20 2.09 10.09
C ILE A 159 2.98 2.40 8.83
N CYS A 160 4.28 2.67 8.99
CA CYS A 160 5.15 3.28 7.99
C CYS A 160 6.27 2.31 7.60
N GLY A 161 6.38 1.99 6.30
CA GLY A 161 7.38 1.07 5.77
C GLY A 161 8.74 1.69 5.48
N THR A 162 8.96 2.98 5.78
CA THR A 162 10.24 3.67 5.57
C THR A 162 10.48 4.72 6.67
N PRO A 163 11.75 5.04 6.98
CA PRO A 163 12.08 6.16 7.88
C PRO A 163 11.47 7.49 7.39
N ARG A 164 11.45 7.72 6.08
CA ARG A 164 10.87 8.94 5.49
C ARG A 164 9.39 9.13 5.88
N ALA A 165 8.59 8.07 5.81
CA ALA A 165 7.17 8.14 6.18
C ALA A 165 6.99 8.35 7.69
N VAL A 166 7.86 7.76 8.53
CA VAL A 166 7.89 8.01 9.97
C VAL A 166 8.19 9.47 10.25
N ASP A 167 9.25 10.01 9.65
CA ASP A 167 9.64 11.42 9.83
C ASP A 167 8.54 12.39 9.38
N GLN A 168 7.84 12.08 8.30
CA GLN A 168 6.71 12.87 7.81
C GLN A 168 5.56 12.90 8.82
N ALA A 169 5.22 11.75 9.43
CA ALA A 169 4.17 11.69 10.44
C ALA A 169 4.56 12.48 11.71
N LEU A 170 5.78 12.34 12.17
CA LEU A 170 6.30 13.07 13.34
C LEU A 170 6.39 14.58 13.07
N ALA A 171 6.84 14.98 11.88
CA ALA A 171 6.93 16.39 11.48
C ALA A 171 5.56 17.07 11.37
N LEU A 172 4.49 16.31 11.10
CA LEU A 172 3.10 16.78 11.11
C LEU A 172 2.48 16.83 12.52
N GLY A 173 3.26 16.55 13.57
CA GLY A 173 2.87 16.67 14.98
C GLY A 173 2.12 15.46 15.55
N HIS A 174 2.21 14.29 14.89
CA HIS A 174 1.63 13.07 15.45
C HIS A 174 2.45 12.55 16.64
N ASP A 175 1.75 11.99 17.63
CA ASP A 175 2.37 11.36 18.79
C ASP A 175 3.23 10.16 18.38
N ALA A 176 4.50 10.15 18.76
CA ALA A 176 5.44 9.08 18.44
C ALA A 176 4.93 7.68 18.88
N ARG A 177 4.10 7.59 19.92
CA ARG A 177 3.47 6.34 20.37
C ARG A 177 2.43 5.80 19.38
N ARG A 178 2.01 6.60 18.41
CA ARG A 178 1.05 6.24 17.36
C ARG A 178 1.70 6.09 15.98
N VAL A 179 3.01 6.29 15.89
CA VAL A 179 3.77 6.13 14.64
C VAL A 179 4.63 4.88 14.75
N HIS A 180 4.27 3.85 13.99
CA HIS A 180 4.90 2.54 14.03
C HIS A 180 5.74 2.34 12.77
N ALA A 181 7.04 2.10 12.95
CA ALA A 181 7.93 1.73 11.86
C ALA A 181 7.85 0.22 11.59
N THR A 182 7.91 -0.14 10.31
CA THR A 182 8.11 -1.52 9.86
C THR A 182 9.33 -1.60 8.96
N SER A 183 9.86 -2.80 8.74
CA SER A 183 11.06 -3.04 7.94
C SER A 183 10.84 -2.83 6.42
N GLY A 184 9.63 -2.50 5.99
CA GLY A 184 9.25 -2.24 4.61
C GLY A 184 7.73 -2.15 4.45
N MET A 185 7.24 -2.16 3.22
CA MET A 185 5.80 -2.25 2.97
C MET A 185 5.33 -3.71 2.95
N ILE A 186 4.04 -3.94 3.20
CA ILE A 186 3.44 -5.28 3.10
C ILE A 186 3.52 -5.79 1.67
N LEU A 187 4.05 -7.00 1.52
CA LEU A 187 4.08 -7.77 0.28
C LEU A 187 3.21 -9.02 0.41
N ARG A 188 2.82 -9.60 -0.72
CA ARG A 188 2.08 -10.86 -0.74
C ARG A 188 2.90 -12.00 -0.14
N PRO A 189 2.26 -12.96 0.56
CA PRO A 189 2.97 -14.06 1.26
C PRO A 189 3.91 -14.87 0.37
N GLU A 190 3.65 -14.94 -0.95
CA GLU A 190 4.43 -15.69 -1.90
C GLU A 190 5.87 -15.16 -2.06
N PHE A 191 6.08 -13.84 -1.81
CA PHE A 191 7.41 -13.22 -1.88
C PHE A 191 8.32 -13.55 -0.70
N TYR A 192 7.77 -14.13 0.36
CA TYR A 192 8.53 -14.56 1.55
C TYR A 192 8.81 -16.07 1.56
N LYS A 193 8.25 -16.81 0.59
CA LYS A 193 8.49 -18.25 0.49
C LYS A 193 9.79 -18.52 -0.27
N PRO A 194 10.66 -19.41 0.23
CA PRO A 194 11.82 -19.83 -0.54
C PRO A 194 11.35 -20.55 -1.83
N ILE A 195 12.02 -20.25 -2.94
CA ILE A 195 11.78 -20.90 -4.22
C ILE A 195 13.00 -21.75 -4.54
N GLU A 196 12.86 -23.03 -4.31
CA GLU A 196 13.89 -24.02 -4.56
C GLU A 196 13.79 -24.53 -6.01
N ILE A 197 14.60 -23.94 -6.90
CA ILE A 197 14.70 -24.31 -8.31
C ILE A 197 16.16 -24.36 -8.74
N ASP A 198 16.50 -25.28 -9.62
CA ASP A 198 17.72 -25.17 -10.42
C ASP A 198 17.53 -24.08 -11.48
N ARG A 199 18.04 -22.90 -11.16
CA ARG A 199 17.91 -21.70 -11.99
C ARG A 199 18.48 -21.89 -13.41
N CYS A 200 19.58 -22.64 -13.55
CA CYS A 200 20.21 -22.91 -14.83
C CYS A 200 19.35 -23.85 -15.68
N ALA A 201 18.90 -24.95 -15.08
CA ALA A 201 18.02 -25.92 -15.76
C ALA A 201 16.69 -25.26 -16.18
N GLU A 202 16.08 -24.46 -15.32
CA GLU A 202 14.81 -23.77 -15.61
C GLU A 202 14.98 -22.71 -16.71
N ARG A 203 16.06 -21.94 -16.71
CA ARG A 203 16.38 -21.02 -17.81
C ARG A 203 16.49 -21.76 -19.13
N ALA A 204 17.26 -22.85 -19.18
CA ALA A 204 17.42 -23.67 -20.40
C ALA A 204 16.07 -24.24 -20.88
N ARG A 205 15.26 -24.76 -19.97
CA ARG A 205 13.90 -25.29 -20.28
C ARG A 205 13.00 -24.22 -20.91
N LEU A 206 13.16 -22.97 -20.51
CA LEU A 206 12.38 -21.82 -21.01
C LEU A 206 13.00 -21.15 -22.24
N GLY A 207 14.07 -21.72 -22.83
CA GLY A 207 14.74 -21.17 -24.01
C GLY A 207 15.62 -19.94 -23.69
N LEU A 208 16.02 -19.79 -22.43
CA LEU A 208 16.95 -18.76 -21.97
C LEU A 208 18.35 -19.35 -21.82
N ASP A 209 19.39 -18.55 -22.04
CA ASP A 209 20.77 -18.94 -21.77
C ASP A 209 20.99 -19.03 -20.25
N PRO A 210 21.41 -20.17 -19.70
CA PRO A 210 21.63 -20.36 -18.28
C PRO A 210 22.63 -19.39 -17.64
N ARG A 211 23.64 -18.97 -18.41
CA ARG A 211 24.79 -18.18 -17.93
C ARG A 211 24.64 -16.68 -18.17
N ARG A 212 23.73 -16.27 -19.06
CA ARG A 212 23.59 -14.86 -19.46
C ARG A 212 22.79 -14.07 -18.45
N PRO A 213 23.23 -12.85 -18.04
CA PRO A 213 22.43 -11.96 -17.21
C PRO A 213 21.04 -11.72 -17.81
N THR A 214 20.02 -11.83 -16.99
CA THR A 214 18.61 -11.81 -17.42
C THR A 214 17.86 -10.69 -16.73
N GLY A 215 17.26 -9.78 -17.51
CA GLY A 215 16.38 -8.73 -17.01
C GLY A 215 14.93 -9.17 -16.98
N LEU A 216 14.21 -8.93 -15.88
CA LEU A 216 12.76 -9.09 -15.81
C LEU A 216 12.08 -7.73 -15.99
N VAL A 217 11.17 -7.65 -16.96
CA VAL A 217 10.44 -6.42 -17.31
C VAL A 217 8.98 -6.54 -16.91
N LEU A 218 8.54 -5.69 -15.96
CA LEU A 218 7.16 -5.70 -15.43
C LEU A 218 6.64 -4.26 -15.22
N PHE A 219 5.46 -3.98 -15.77
CA PHE A 219 4.78 -2.68 -15.66
C PHE A 219 3.36 -2.82 -15.06
N GLY A 220 3.26 -3.57 -13.95
CA GLY A 220 1.99 -3.88 -13.29
C GLY A 220 1.12 -4.87 -14.04
N GLY A 221 -0.09 -5.12 -13.54
CA GLY A 221 -0.97 -6.21 -14.02
C GLY A 221 -1.52 -6.05 -15.45
N HIS A 222 -1.39 -4.88 -16.07
CA HIS A 222 -1.85 -4.62 -17.44
C HIS A 222 -0.70 -4.30 -18.41
N GLY A 223 0.55 -4.40 -17.98
CA GLY A 223 1.71 -4.05 -18.78
C GLY A 223 1.69 -2.59 -19.26
N SER A 224 2.60 -2.25 -20.17
CA SER A 224 2.69 -0.91 -20.78
C SER A 224 3.23 -0.99 -22.20
N ARG A 225 2.80 -0.09 -23.08
CA ARG A 225 3.41 0.07 -24.42
C ARG A 225 4.91 0.37 -24.36
N THR A 226 5.39 0.96 -23.27
CA THR A 226 6.82 1.18 -23.01
C THR A 226 7.64 -0.11 -23.13
N MET A 227 7.06 -1.26 -22.79
CA MET A 227 7.72 -2.57 -22.90
C MET A 227 8.14 -2.91 -24.33
N LEU A 228 7.41 -2.45 -25.36
CA LEU A 228 7.82 -2.64 -26.77
C LEU A 228 9.11 -1.87 -27.09
N GLY A 229 9.23 -0.63 -26.62
CA GLY A 229 10.43 0.17 -26.78
C GLY A 229 11.64 -0.44 -26.06
N ILE A 230 11.43 -0.95 -24.85
CA ILE A 230 12.46 -1.68 -24.08
C ILE A 230 12.90 -2.94 -24.85
N ALA A 231 11.94 -3.72 -25.35
CA ALA A 231 12.20 -4.96 -26.09
C ALA A 231 13.03 -4.72 -27.36
N LEU A 232 12.76 -3.64 -28.11
CA LEU A 232 13.53 -3.26 -29.30
C LEU A 232 14.97 -2.83 -28.94
N ARG A 233 15.12 -2.02 -27.87
CA ARG A 233 16.44 -1.52 -27.45
C ARG A 233 17.34 -2.63 -26.90
N LEU A 234 16.79 -3.61 -26.22
CA LEU A 234 17.54 -4.72 -25.62
C LEU A 234 17.66 -5.95 -26.53
N ALA A 235 17.05 -5.92 -27.72
CA ALA A 235 16.91 -7.08 -28.61
C ALA A 235 18.24 -7.78 -28.97
N ALA A 236 19.35 -7.04 -29.06
CA ALA A 236 20.64 -7.59 -29.45
C ALA A 236 21.55 -7.91 -28.25
N THR A 237 21.36 -7.21 -27.13
CA THR A 237 22.34 -7.17 -26.05
C THR A 237 21.91 -7.92 -24.79
N THR A 238 20.62 -7.96 -24.47
CA THR A 238 20.17 -8.36 -23.15
C THR A 238 19.10 -9.44 -23.22
N GLN A 239 19.31 -10.53 -22.53
CA GLN A 239 18.30 -11.56 -22.30
C GLN A 239 17.20 -11.02 -21.39
N THR A 240 15.92 -11.24 -21.75
CA THR A 240 14.80 -10.61 -21.04
C THR A 240 13.61 -11.53 -20.85
N ILE A 241 12.94 -11.38 -19.69
CA ILE A 241 11.64 -11.96 -19.37
C ILE A 241 10.63 -10.82 -19.30
N PHE A 242 9.61 -10.83 -20.14
CA PHE A 242 8.53 -9.84 -20.14
C PHE A 242 7.27 -10.42 -19.48
N LEU A 243 6.83 -9.83 -18.38
CA LEU A 243 5.54 -10.18 -17.76
C LEU A 243 4.48 -9.16 -18.19
N CYS A 244 3.58 -9.58 -19.09
CA CYS A 244 2.60 -8.70 -19.74
C CYS A 244 1.28 -8.56 -18.95
N GLY A 245 1.08 -9.39 -17.91
CA GLY A 245 -0.19 -9.44 -17.19
C GLY A 245 -1.36 -9.78 -18.13
N HIS A 246 -2.49 -9.13 -17.90
CA HIS A 246 -3.71 -9.38 -18.69
C HIS A 246 -3.68 -8.81 -20.12
N ASN A 247 -2.57 -8.24 -20.56
CA ASN A 247 -2.46 -7.60 -21.88
C ASN A 247 -1.96 -8.58 -22.95
N GLN A 248 -2.83 -9.46 -23.42
CA GLN A 248 -2.53 -10.44 -24.47
C GLN A 248 -2.08 -9.80 -25.78
N ALA A 249 -2.66 -8.65 -26.15
CA ALA A 249 -2.28 -7.93 -27.37
C ALA A 249 -0.82 -7.39 -27.29
N LEU A 250 -0.37 -6.97 -26.10
CA LEU A 250 1.01 -6.59 -25.87
C LEU A 250 1.94 -7.81 -25.95
N ALA A 251 1.55 -8.93 -25.36
CA ALA A 251 2.32 -10.17 -25.39
C ALA A 251 2.52 -10.67 -26.83
N ALA A 252 1.47 -10.68 -27.64
CA ALA A 252 1.55 -11.04 -29.06
C ALA A 252 2.51 -10.14 -29.85
N LYS A 253 2.44 -8.80 -29.63
CA LYS A 253 3.37 -7.86 -30.26
C LYS A 253 4.81 -8.09 -29.82
N LEU A 254 5.07 -8.34 -28.53
CA LEU A 254 6.42 -8.61 -28.03
C LEU A 254 7.01 -9.89 -28.61
N ARG A 255 6.21 -10.94 -28.79
CA ARG A 255 6.65 -12.21 -29.44
C ARG A 255 6.98 -12.01 -30.92
N ALA A 256 6.25 -11.12 -31.61
CA ALA A 256 6.48 -10.83 -33.03
C ALA A 256 7.72 -9.94 -33.30
N LEU A 257 8.27 -9.25 -32.27
CA LEU A 257 9.45 -8.42 -32.46
C LEU A 257 10.71 -9.28 -32.64
N PRO A 258 11.59 -8.98 -33.63
CA PRO A 258 12.84 -9.67 -33.80
C PRO A 258 13.74 -9.47 -32.57
N SER A 259 14.51 -10.52 -32.22
CA SER A 259 15.49 -10.47 -31.15
C SER A 259 16.60 -11.51 -31.41
N SER A 260 17.85 -11.10 -31.33
CA SER A 260 18.99 -12.01 -31.33
C SER A 260 19.37 -12.47 -29.93
N ALA A 261 19.03 -11.70 -28.90
CA ALA A 261 19.13 -12.13 -27.52
C ALA A 261 17.89 -12.95 -27.13
N PRO A 262 18.01 -14.00 -26.30
CA PRO A 262 16.86 -14.77 -25.84
C PRO A 262 15.80 -13.89 -25.16
N ARG A 263 14.53 -14.15 -25.48
CA ARG A 263 13.39 -13.41 -24.94
C ARG A 263 12.24 -14.35 -24.57
N LEU A 264 11.84 -14.32 -23.32
CA LEU A 264 10.63 -14.98 -22.83
C LEU A 264 9.50 -13.97 -22.67
N VAL A 265 8.33 -14.26 -23.22
CA VAL A 265 7.14 -13.40 -23.07
C VAL A 265 6.03 -14.21 -22.38
N VAL A 266 5.67 -13.76 -21.17
CA VAL A 266 4.67 -14.40 -20.32
C VAL A 266 3.46 -13.48 -20.24
N GLU A 267 2.29 -14.04 -20.38
CA GLU A 267 1.00 -13.39 -20.18
C GLU A 267 0.68 -13.28 -18.67
N PHE A 268 -0.60 -13.35 -18.29
CA PHE A 268 -0.95 -13.31 -16.88
C PHE A 268 -0.39 -14.53 -16.13
N THR A 269 0.23 -14.24 -14.99
CA THR A 269 0.71 -15.27 -14.06
C THR A 269 0.54 -14.81 -12.62
N SER A 270 0.18 -15.72 -11.73
CA SER A 270 0.24 -15.52 -10.28
C SER A 270 1.63 -15.81 -9.70
N SER A 271 2.48 -16.50 -10.48
CA SER A 271 3.81 -16.95 -10.04
C SER A 271 4.92 -15.93 -10.34
N ILE A 272 4.67 -14.64 -10.07
CA ILE A 272 5.67 -13.58 -10.28
C ILE A 272 6.99 -13.86 -9.57
N PRO A 273 7.03 -14.34 -8.28
CA PRO A 273 8.28 -14.66 -7.60
C PRO A 273 9.12 -15.70 -8.34
N TYR A 274 8.49 -16.69 -8.98
CA TYR A 274 9.21 -17.68 -9.79
C TYR A 274 10.00 -17.04 -10.94
N TYR A 275 9.38 -16.12 -11.71
CA TYR A 275 10.08 -15.43 -12.79
C TYR A 275 11.13 -14.45 -12.27
N MET A 276 10.88 -13.81 -11.13
CA MET A 276 11.88 -12.98 -10.46
C MET A 276 13.10 -13.81 -10.04
N ARG A 277 12.90 -15.03 -9.56
CA ARG A 277 14.00 -15.94 -9.22
C ARG A 277 14.86 -16.30 -10.43
N LEU A 278 14.31 -16.29 -11.65
CA LEU A 278 15.04 -16.51 -12.89
C LEU A 278 15.79 -15.29 -13.39
N ALA A 279 15.50 -14.10 -12.89
CA ALA A 279 16.14 -12.86 -13.32
C ALA A 279 17.38 -12.50 -12.48
N ASP A 280 18.20 -11.59 -12.95
CA ASP A 280 19.36 -11.00 -12.25
C ASP A 280 19.10 -9.56 -11.86
N PHE A 281 18.15 -8.88 -12.54
CA PHE A 281 17.72 -7.53 -12.28
C PHE A 281 16.31 -7.29 -12.80
N PHE A 282 15.68 -6.25 -12.28
CA PHE A 282 14.32 -5.84 -12.60
C PHE A 282 14.31 -4.53 -13.40
N ILE A 283 13.38 -4.41 -14.36
CA ILE A 283 13.10 -3.17 -15.09
C ILE A 283 11.59 -2.87 -14.96
N GLY A 284 11.25 -1.68 -14.47
CA GLY A 284 9.85 -1.31 -14.34
C GLY A 284 9.61 0.17 -14.11
N LYS A 285 8.35 0.53 -13.88
CA LYS A 285 8.02 1.84 -13.34
C LYS A 285 8.39 1.92 -11.85
N PRO A 286 8.57 3.11 -11.26
CA PRO A 286 8.90 3.25 -9.85
C PRO A 286 7.69 3.02 -8.92
N GLY A 287 6.85 2.01 -9.22
CA GLY A 287 5.72 1.63 -8.36
C GLY A 287 6.19 0.94 -7.07
N PRO A 288 5.68 1.34 -5.89
CA PRO A 288 6.21 0.87 -4.60
C PRO A 288 6.12 -0.64 -4.44
N GLY A 289 4.99 -1.26 -4.84
CA GLY A 289 4.82 -2.71 -4.77
C GLY A 289 5.84 -3.46 -5.61
N SER A 290 5.95 -3.14 -6.91
CA SER A 290 6.83 -3.89 -7.81
C SER A 290 8.32 -3.78 -7.47
N ILE A 291 8.77 -2.60 -7.02
CA ILE A 291 10.18 -2.42 -6.60
C ILE A 291 10.46 -3.13 -5.29
N SER A 292 9.53 -3.08 -4.32
CA SER A 292 9.68 -3.80 -3.04
C SER A 292 9.63 -5.32 -3.25
N GLU A 293 8.77 -5.82 -4.15
CA GLU A 293 8.73 -7.23 -4.55
C GLU A 293 10.07 -7.67 -5.20
N ALA A 294 10.62 -6.86 -6.12
CA ALA A 294 11.90 -7.14 -6.77
C ALA A 294 13.07 -7.16 -5.77
N VAL A 295 13.13 -6.15 -4.88
CA VAL A 295 14.13 -6.05 -3.82
C VAL A 295 14.02 -7.25 -2.86
N GLN A 296 12.83 -7.65 -2.44
CA GLN A 296 12.58 -8.83 -1.61
C GLN A 296 13.08 -10.13 -2.27
N GLN A 297 13.05 -10.21 -3.59
CA GLN A 297 13.59 -11.34 -4.36
C GLN A 297 15.09 -11.21 -4.68
N GLY A 298 15.77 -10.22 -4.12
CA GLY A 298 17.21 -10.00 -4.29
C GLY A 298 17.59 -9.35 -5.62
N LEU A 299 16.65 -8.73 -6.33
CA LEU A 299 16.88 -8.12 -7.64
C LEU A 299 17.19 -6.62 -7.54
N PRO A 300 18.35 -6.16 -8.00
CA PRO A 300 18.57 -4.75 -8.27
C PRO A 300 17.58 -4.23 -9.31
N VAL A 301 17.17 -2.96 -9.17
CA VAL A 301 16.09 -2.39 -9.97
C VAL A 301 16.59 -1.30 -10.94
N ILE A 302 16.00 -1.25 -12.14
CA ILE A 302 16.10 -0.13 -13.07
C ILE A 302 14.73 0.52 -13.18
N VAL A 303 14.63 1.77 -12.80
CA VAL A 303 13.41 2.58 -12.93
C VAL A 303 13.71 3.88 -13.66
N VAL A 304 12.66 4.50 -14.19
CA VAL A 304 12.77 5.83 -14.81
C VAL A 304 12.05 6.85 -13.94
N ASP A 305 12.78 7.94 -13.65
CA ASP A 305 12.26 9.10 -12.95
C ASP A 305 12.41 10.34 -13.83
N ASN A 306 11.28 10.98 -14.16
CA ASN A 306 11.21 12.16 -14.98
C ASN A 306 9.89 12.93 -14.76
N ALA A 307 9.60 13.92 -15.60
CA ALA A 307 8.39 14.74 -15.50
C ALA A 307 7.07 13.92 -15.61
N TRP A 308 7.10 12.69 -16.14
CA TRP A 308 5.96 11.81 -16.28
C TRP A 308 5.81 10.85 -15.09
N THR A 309 6.76 10.85 -14.13
CA THR A 309 6.67 10.06 -12.91
C THR A 309 5.53 10.59 -12.05
N MET A 310 4.66 9.70 -11.61
CA MET A 310 3.54 10.07 -10.75
C MET A 310 4.05 10.70 -9.43
N PRO A 311 3.39 11.73 -8.89
CA PRO A 311 3.86 12.43 -7.68
C PRO A 311 4.14 11.48 -6.52
N GLN A 312 3.25 10.52 -6.28
CA GLN A 312 3.39 9.53 -5.20
C GLN A 312 4.51 8.51 -5.44
N GLU A 313 4.98 8.36 -6.68
CA GLU A 313 6.06 7.42 -7.03
C GLU A 313 7.46 8.09 -7.04
N ARG A 314 7.56 9.42 -6.89
CA ARG A 314 8.86 10.15 -6.97
C ARG A 314 9.82 9.74 -5.87
N TYR A 315 9.35 9.63 -4.63
CA TYR A 315 10.21 9.19 -3.54
C TYR A 315 10.72 7.76 -3.75
N ASN A 316 9.99 6.91 -4.44
CA ASN A 316 10.42 5.54 -4.70
C ASN A 316 11.73 5.50 -5.53
N ALA A 317 11.90 6.44 -6.46
CA ALA A 317 13.15 6.60 -7.20
C ALA A 317 14.28 7.15 -6.31
N GLU A 318 13.97 8.08 -5.41
CA GLU A 318 14.90 8.60 -4.41
C GLU A 318 15.35 7.49 -3.45
N TRP A 319 14.42 6.71 -2.92
CA TRP A 319 14.68 5.56 -2.06
C TRP A 319 15.63 4.53 -2.69
N ILE A 320 15.48 4.28 -4.01
CA ILE A 320 16.41 3.40 -4.75
C ILE A 320 17.83 4.00 -4.76
N ARG A 321 17.97 5.32 -4.97
CA ARG A 321 19.27 6.00 -4.97
C ARG A 321 19.91 5.99 -3.59
N GLU A 322 19.16 6.36 -2.56
CA GLU A 322 19.61 6.45 -1.16
C GLU A 322 20.13 5.11 -0.63
N ASN A 323 19.48 4.02 -1.02
CA ASN A 323 19.84 2.68 -0.55
C ASN A 323 20.75 1.91 -1.52
N GLY A 324 21.12 2.49 -2.65
CA GLY A 324 21.96 1.84 -3.63
C GLY A 324 21.36 0.56 -4.23
N LEU A 325 20.04 0.55 -4.46
CA LEU A 325 19.30 -0.65 -4.87
C LEU A 325 19.29 -0.88 -6.39
N GLY A 326 19.93 0.01 -7.16
CA GLY A 326 19.96 -0.11 -8.61
C GLY A 326 20.18 1.22 -9.33
N VAL A 327 19.62 1.34 -10.53
CA VAL A 327 19.81 2.49 -11.42
C VAL A 327 18.49 3.25 -11.63
N VAL A 328 18.49 4.52 -11.26
CA VAL A 328 17.43 5.44 -11.62
C VAL A 328 17.85 6.22 -12.87
N HIS A 329 17.13 6.01 -13.96
CA HIS A 329 17.40 6.60 -15.26
C HIS A 329 16.36 7.64 -15.64
N THR A 330 16.62 8.46 -16.66
CA THR A 330 15.71 9.53 -17.08
C THR A 330 14.73 9.13 -18.19
N SER A 331 15.06 8.05 -18.95
CA SER A 331 14.23 7.64 -20.08
C SER A 331 14.39 6.16 -20.43
N PHE A 332 13.29 5.49 -20.73
CA PHE A 332 13.34 4.13 -21.31
C PHE A 332 13.84 4.11 -22.77
N ARG A 333 14.00 5.27 -23.42
CA ARG A 333 14.57 5.34 -24.77
C ARG A 333 16.07 5.01 -24.81
N THR A 334 16.74 5.13 -23.70
CA THR A 334 18.18 4.82 -23.53
C THR A 334 18.38 3.77 -22.42
N ILE A 335 17.44 2.82 -22.33
CA ILE A 335 17.46 1.77 -21.30
C ILE A 335 18.67 0.86 -21.38
N ASP A 336 19.22 0.66 -22.57
CA ASP A 336 20.46 -0.04 -22.83
C ASP A 336 21.63 0.52 -22.02
N GLN A 337 21.76 1.84 -21.91
CA GLN A 337 22.77 2.50 -21.08
C GLN A 337 22.55 2.25 -19.57
N ALA A 338 21.29 2.21 -19.14
CA ALA A 338 20.97 1.92 -17.75
C ALA A 338 21.27 0.46 -17.40
N VAL A 339 20.98 -0.48 -18.33
CA VAL A 339 21.33 -1.89 -18.19
C VAL A 339 22.85 -2.07 -18.15
N ALA A 340 23.59 -1.44 -19.05
CA ALA A 340 25.05 -1.51 -19.06
C ALA A 340 25.64 -1.05 -17.72
N ARG A 341 25.20 0.12 -17.21
CA ARG A 341 25.64 0.64 -15.90
C ARG A 341 25.28 -0.28 -14.73
N LEU A 342 24.12 -0.92 -14.79
CA LEU A 342 23.73 -1.86 -13.74
C LEU A 342 24.58 -3.10 -13.77
N LEU A 343 24.81 -3.68 -14.97
CA LEU A 343 25.60 -4.90 -15.16
C LEU A 343 27.07 -4.71 -14.77
N ASP A 344 27.65 -3.54 -15.06
CA ASP A 344 29.02 -3.17 -14.66
C ASP A 344 29.23 -3.20 -13.13
N ARG A 345 28.13 -2.98 -12.36
CA ARG A 345 28.15 -2.95 -10.90
C ARG A 345 27.15 -3.91 -10.27
N LEU A 346 26.81 -4.98 -10.97
CA LEU A 346 25.73 -5.89 -10.57
C LEU A 346 25.91 -6.45 -9.16
N GLU A 347 27.10 -6.92 -8.84
CA GLU A 347 27.41 -7.50 -7.52
C GLU A 347 27.25 -6.47 -6.39
N VAL A 348 27.64 -5.21 -6.64
CA VAL A 348 27.49 -4.11 -5.65
C VAL A 348 26.03 -3.85 -5.38
N PHE A 349 25.20 -3.74 -6.42
CA PHE A 349 23.76 -3.55 -6.26
C PHE A 349 23.08 -4.75 -5.59
N GLN A 350 23.45 -5.97 -5.98
CA GLN A 350 22.96 -7.19 -5.34
C GLN A 350 23.32 -7.26 -3.85
N ALA A 351 24.55 -6.85 -3.49
CA ALA A 351 24.96 -6.77 -2.09
C ALA A 351 24.11 -5.75 -1.30
N SER A 352 23.79 -4.61 -1.91
CA SER A 352 22.91 -3.60 -1.30
C SER A 352 21.47 -4.12 -1.12
N VAL A 353 20.92 -4.75 -2.14
CA VAL A 353 19.56 -5.33 -2.10
C VAL A 353 19.46 -6.41 -1.03
N ARG A 354 20.46 -7.28 -0.88
CA ARG A 354 20.49 -8.32 0.16
C ARG A 354 20.53 -7.79 1.60
N ARG A 355 20.83 -6.51 1.83
CA ARG A 355 20.75 -5.88 3.15
C ARG A 355 19.35 -5.44 3.53
N ILE A 356 18.44 -5.38 2.58
CA ILE A 356 17.03 -5.03 2.84
C ILE A 356 16.32 -6.32 3.26
N ASP A 357 15.96 -6.40 4.55
CA ASP A 357 15.15 -7.51 5.11
C ASP A 357 13.74 -6.98 5.40
N ASN A 358 12.85 -7.08 4.43
CA ASN A 358 11.46 -6.66 4.60
C ASN A 358 10.63 -7.78 5.26
N ARG A 359 10.22 -7.56 6.49
CA ARG A 359 9.39 -8.44 7.29
C ARG A 359 8.02 -7.86 7.65
N ALA A 360 7.63 -6.77 7.01
CA ALA A 360 6.42 -6.01 7.34
C ALA A 360 5.15 -6.87 7.42
N LEU A 361 5.02 -7.89 6.56
CA LEU A 361 3.88 -8.82 6.59
C LEU A 361 3.72 -9.53 7.94
N PHE A 362 4.81 -9.75 8.66
CA PHE A 362 4.83 -10.44 9.96
C PHE A 362 4.81 -9.45 11.14
N GLU A 363 5.31 -8.23 10.95
CA GLU A 363 5.38 -7.19 11.96
C GLU A 363 4.03 -6.49 12.17
N VAL A 364 3.30 -6.23 11.08
CA VAL A 364 2.02 -5.50 11.15
C VAL A 364 0.97 -6.19 12.03
N PRO A 365 0.76 -7.52 12.00
CA PRO A 365 -0.16 -8.19 12.91
C PRO A 365 0.15 -7.98 14.41
N ASP A 366 1.44 -7.89 14.78
CA ASP A 366 1.84 -7.62 16.16
C ASP A 366 1.57 -6.16 16.56
N ILE A 367 1.82 -5.22 15.64
CA ILE A 367 1.48 -3.80 15.83
C ILE A 367 -0.03 -3.63 16.04
N LEU A 368 -0.87 -4.27 15.22
CA LEU A 368 -2.33 -4.19 15.36
C LEU A 368 -2.81 -4.81 16.67
N ALA A 369 -2.18 -5.88 17.13
CA ALA A 369 -2.49 -6.47 18.43
C ALA A 369 -2.15 -5.53 19.59
N ALA A 370 -1.01 -4.83 19.51
CA ALA A 370 -0.63 -3.83 20.50
C ALA A 370 -1.61 -2.64 20.53
N ILE A 371 -2.07 -2.16 19.36
CA ILE A 371 -3.07 -1.09 19.25
C ILE A 371 -4.38 -1.51 19.91
N LEU A 372 -4.89 -2.71 19.64
CA LEU A 372 -6.11 -3.24 20.27
C LEU A 372 -5.98 -3.36 21.79
N THR A 373 -4.85 -3.84 22.27
CA THR A 373 -4.59 -3.99 23.72
C THR A 373 -4.58 -2.63 24.39
N GLN A 374 -3.93 -1.62 23.81
CA GLN A 374 -3.92 -0.26 24.34
C GLN A 374 -5.31 0.35 24.41
N ALA A 375 -6.12 0.21 23.36
CA ALA A 375 -7.49 0.72 23.32
C ALA A 375 -8.35 0.07 24.42
N SER A 376 -8.27 -1.24 24.60
CA SER A 376 -9.01 -1.97 25.65
C SER A 376 -8.62 -1.51 27.04
N THR A 377 -7.34 -1.19 27.28
CA THR A 377 -6.85 -0.71 28.59
C THR A 377 -7.40 0.69 28.89
N VAL A 378 -7.41 1.59 27.90
CA VAL A 378 -7.95 2.95 28.06
C VAL A 378 -9.44 2.92 28.35
N MET A 379 -10.23 2.14 27.61
CA MET A 379 -11.67 2.01 27.84
C MET A 379 -11.99 1.45 29.24
N SER A 380 -11.22 0.46 29.71
CA SER A 380 -11.40 -0.11 31.04
C SER A 380 -11.07 0.91 32.14
N ALA A 381 -10.04 1.73 31.98
CA ALA A 381 -9.69 2.79 32.93
C ALA A 381 -10.74 3.91 32.99
N GLU A 382 -11.28 4.31 31.85
CA GLU A 382 -12.36 5.31 31.76
C GLU A 382 -13.67 4.79 32.39
N ALA A 383 -14.04 3.54 32.13
CA ALA A 383 -15.20 2.90 32.73
C ALA A 383 -15.08 2.81 34.26
N PHE A 384 -13.89 2.48 34.78
CA PHE A 384 -13.61 2.44 36.23
C PHE A 384 -13.73 3.84 36.85
N SER A 385 -13.15 4.86 36.23
CA SER A 385 -13.21 6.25 36.71
C SER A 385 -14.61 6.85 36.66
N ALA A 386 -15.45 6.45 35.72
CA ALA A 386 -16.85 6.86 35.60
C ALA A 386 -17.73 6.16 36.64
N GLY A 387 -17.45 4.90 37.00
CA GLY A 387 -18.11 4.15 38.07
C GLY A 387 -17.86 4.76 39.44
N ASP A 388 -16.60 5.15 39.70
CA ASP A 388 -16.18 5.74 40.98
C ASP A 388 -16.83 7.14 41.23
N ARG A 389 -16.99 7.94 40.16
CA ARG A 389 -17.70 9.24 40.22
C ARG A 389 -19.19 9.09 40.48
N ARG A 390 -19.83 7.99 40.11
CA ARG A 390 -21.24 7.71 40.45
C ARG A 390 -21.42 7.19 41.88
N ALA A 391 -20.43 6.49 42.42
CA ALA A 391 -20.43 5.97 43.78
C ALA A 391 -20.20 7.04 44.85
N THR A 392 -19.43 8.11 44.52
CA THR A 392 -19.12 9.23 45.44
C THR A 392 -20.18 10.35 45.41
N GLY A 393 -21.19 10.29 44.56
CA GLY A 393 -22.31 11.22 44.47
C GLY A 393 -23.42 10.96 45.52
N ALA A 394 -23.07 10.74 46.80
CA ALA A 394 -24.03 10.71 47.89
C ALA A 394 -24.53 12.12 48.19
N THR A 395 -25.82 12.27 48.13
CA THR A 395 -26.68 13.42 48.40
C THR A 395 -26.25 14.24 49.64
N PRO A 396 -26.13 15.57 49.56
CA PRO A 396 -26.11 16.39 50.77
C PRO A 396 -27.51 16.40 51.39
N GLY A 397 -27.61 15.92 52.62
CA GLY A 397 -28.82 15.94 53.39
C GLY A 397 -29.38 17.36 53.52
N SER A 398 -30.68 17.49 53.32
CA SER A 398 -31.48 18.69 53.57
C SER A 398 -31.55 18.96 55.07
N ASP A 399 -30.66 19.75 55.63
CA ASP A 399 -30.87 20.39 56.92
C ASP A 399 -31.62 21.71 56.70
N ARG A 400 -32.92 21.69 57.02
CA ARG A 400 -33.72 22.90 57.18
C ARG A 400 -33.50 23.44 58.59
N PRO A 401 -33.08 24.72 58.82
CA PRO A 401 -33.15 25.34 60.12
C PRO A 401 -34.62 25.78 60.40
N HIS A 402 -35.13 25.28 61.49
CA HIS A 402 -36.37 25.76 62.09
C HIS A 402 -36.33 27.27 62.46
N SER A 403 -37.15 28.07 61.86
CA SER A 403 -37.42 29.41 62.28
C SER A 403 -38.20 29.40 63.62
N ARG A 404 -37.63 29.97 64.67
CA ARG A 404 -38.39 30.40 65.87
C ARG A 404 -38.55 31.90 65.78
N THR A 405 -39.81 32.29 65.58
CA THR A 405 -40.35 33.59 65.92
C THR A 405 -40.28 33.85 67.37
N ARG A 406 -39.79 35.04 67.77
CA ARG A 406 -40.19 35.71 68.98
C ARG A 406 -40.26 37.21 68.78
N THR A 407 -41.47 37.69 69.04
CA THR A 407 -41.94 39.02 69.24
C THR A 407 -41.12 39.83 70.24
N GLY A 408 -41.02 41.12 70.03
CA GLY A 408 -40.64 42.23 70.90
C GLY A 408 -40.48 43.50 70.05
#